data_557bb88548d31bc9c7bf84c49d9dd6ce
#
_entry.id   557bb88548d31bc9c7bf84c49d9dd6ce
#
_cell.length_a   1.000
_cell.length_b   1.000
_cell.length_c   1.000
_cell.angle_alpha   90.00
_cell.angle_beta   90.00
_cell.angle_gamma   90.00
#
_symmetry.space_group_name_H-M   'P 1'
#
loop_
_entity.id
_entity.type
_entity.pdbx_description
1 polymer ?
#
loop_
_entity_poly.entity_id
_entity_poly.type
_entity_poly.pdbx_seq_one_letter_code
_entity_poly.pdbx_strand_id
1 'polypeptide(L)'
;MALILASGSPRRRELMSLITPDYTVITSDVDETKIAADSPAHLAKALATAKARAVAEKNPDDVVCGFDTVVECEGEVFGKPKDEADAVRMLRALSGREHRVHTGVCICRGRRAAATVETTVIHFSPIAEDDLCAYVRTPEPYDKAGAYAIQGHAALWCAGIEGCYYNIMGLPVHRTAQLLREFT
;
A
#
# COMPACT_ATOMS: atom_id res chain seq x y z
N MET A 1 -24.14 -11.79 4.27
CA MET A 1 -22.71 -11.59 4.53
C MET A 1 -22.09 -11.12 3.23
N ALA A 2 -21.69 -9.87 3.17
CA ALA A 2 -21.01 -9.30 2.01
C ALA A 2 -19.50 -9.19 2.29
N LEU A 3 -18.70 -9.02 1.24
CA LEU A 3 -17.29 -8.68 1.33
C LEU A 3 -17.12 -7.19 1.01
N ILE A 4 -16.40 -6.48 1.87
CA ILE A 4 -16.18 -5.04 1.75
C ILE A 4 -14.69 -4.75 1.61
N LEU A 5 -14.30 -4.02 0.57
CA LEU A 5 -12.97 -3.43 0.41
C LEU A 5 -12.97 -2.04 1.03
N ALA A 6 -12.29 -1.86 2.16
CA ALA A 6 -12.15 -0.58 2.85
C ALA A 6 -11.05 0.30 2.21
N SER A 7 -11.17 0.56 0.92
CA SER A 7 -10.17 1.34 0.17
C SER A 7 -10.72 1.98 -1.09
N GLY A 8 -10.41 3.26 -1.31
CA GLY A 8 -10.70 3.98 -2.55
C GLY A 8 -9.70 3.76 -3.69
N SER A 9 -8.59 3.05 -3.44
CA SER A 9 -7.52 2.85 -4.43
C SER A 9 -7.97 2.04 -5.65
N PRO A 10 -7.84 2.57 -6.87
CA PRO A 10 -8.16 1.81 -8.09
C PRO A 10 -7.32 0.53 -8.24
N ARG A 11 -6.03 0.59 -7.88
CA ARG A 11 -5.13 -0.57 -7.92
C ARG A 11 -5.59 -1.70 -6.98
N ARG A 12 -6.02 -1.36 -5.77
CA ARG A 12 -6.55 -2.35 -4.83
C ARG A 12 -7.85 -2.97 -5.30
N ARG A 13 -8.70 -2.20 -6.01
CA ARG A 13 -9.92 -2.75 -6.64
C ARG A 13 -9.57 -3.77 -7.72
N GLU A 14 -8.63 -3.44 -8.61
CA GLU A 14 -8.12 -4.35 -9.64
C GLU A 14 -7.60 -5.65 -9.02
N LEU A 15 -6.73 -5.55 -8.01
CA LEU A 15 -6.15 -6.71 -7.35
C LEU A 15 -7.17 -7.52 -6.55
N MET A 16 -8.15 -6.87 -5.92
CA MET A 16 -9.23 -7.57 -5.21
C MET A 16 -10.07 -8.40 -6.16
N SER A 17 -10.29 -7.93 -7.40
CA SER A 17 -11.02 -8.67 -8.43
C SER A 17 -10.31 -9.94 -8.89
N LEU A 18 -9.00 -10.10 -8.65
CA LEU A 18 -8.27 -11.36 -8.85
C LEU A 18 -8.62 -12.40 -7.78
N ILE A 19 -9.07 -11.98 -6.62
CA ILE A 19 -9.47 -12.87 -5.51
C ILE A 19 -10.94 -13.23 -5.66
N THR A 20 -11.79 -12.23 -5.86
CA THR A 20 -13.24 -12.39 -6.08
C THR A 20 -13.80 -11.16 -6.79
N PRO A 21 -14.76 -11.32 -7.72
CA PRO A 21 -15.48 -10.18 -8.30
C PRO A 21 -16.58 -9.64 -7.37
N ASP A 22 -16.99 -10.44 -6.37
CA ASP A 22 -18.14 -10.14 -5.51
C ASP A 22 -17.70 -9.40 -4.25
N TYR A 23 -17.52 -8.08 -4.36
CA TYR A 23 -17.24 -7.20 -3.22
C TYR A 23 -17.83 -5.80 -3.44
N THR A 24 -18.02 -5.07 -2.35
CA THR A 24 -18.39 -3.66 -2.36
C THR A 24 -17.23 -2.80 -1.87
N VAL A 25 -17.25 -1.52 -2.23
CA VAL A 25 -16.21 -0.56 -1.81
C VAL A 25 -16.82 0.44 -0.84
N ILE A 26 -16.24 0.53 0.36
CA ILE A 26 -16.59 1.54 1.37
C ILE A 26 -15.28 2.13 1.90
N THR A 27 -15.08 3.43 1.72
CA THR A 27 -13.88 4.12 2.23
C THR A 27 -14.02 4.41 3.72
N SER A 28 -12.90 4.40 4.44
CA SER A 28 -12.85 4.78 5.86
C SER A 28 -12.52 6.26 6.02
N ASP A 29 -13.02 6.87 7.09
CA ASP A 29 -12.77 8.27 7.49
C ASP A 29 -11.69 8.36 8.59
N VAL A 30 -10.74 7.42 8.63
CA VAL A 30 -9.69 7.35 9.65
C VAL A 30 -8.71 8.52 9.49
N ASP A 31 -8.46 9.22 10.60
CA ASP A 31 -7.38 10.21 10.69
C ASP A 31 -6.04 9.47 10.89
N GLU A 32 -5.34 9.24 9.78
CA GLU A 32 -4.09 8.49 9.74
C GLU A 32 -2.96 9.18 10.53
N THR A 33 -3.04 10.51 10.73
CA THR A 33 -2.01 11.28 11.44
C THR A 33 -1.93 10.96 12.93
N LYS A 34 -2.98 10.39 13.49
CA LYS A 34 -3.06 9.97 14.90
C LYS A 34 -2.51 8.57 15.17
N ILE A 35 -2.14 7.84 14.12
CA ILE A 35 -1.66 6.46 14.23
C ILE A 35 -0.14 6.48 14.15
N ALA A 36 0.50 6.04 15.22
CA ALA A 36 1.93 5.85 15.31
C ALA A 36 2.27 4.39 15.60
N ALA A 37 3.45 3.98 15.20
CA ALA A 37 4.00 2.66 15.47
C ALA A 37 5.52 2.72 15.61
N ASP A 38 6.11 1.67 16.16
CA ASP A 38 7.55 1.54 16.42
C ASP A 38 8.39 1.19 15.18
N SER A 39 7.73 0.83 14.09
CA SER A 39 8.40 0.53 12.82
C SER A 39 7.50 0.81 11.61
N PRO A 40 8.07 1.02 10.40
CA PRO A 40 7.29 1.22 9.17
C PRO A 40 6.35 0.06 8.86
N ALA A 41 6.78 -1.18 9.09
CA ALA A 41 5.95 -2.37 8.91
C ALA A 41 4.77 -2.40 9.89
N HIS A 42 5.00 -2.08 11.16
CA HIS A 42 3.93 -1.98 12.16
C HIS A 42 3.00 -0.80 11.88
N LEU A 43 3.50 0.30 11.33
CA LEU A 43 2.67 1.43 10.91
C LEU A 43 1.70 1.02 9.80
N ALA A 44 2.17 0.35 8.75
CA ALA A 44 1.31 -0.16 7.69
C ALA A 44 0.22 -1.09 8.22
N LYS A 45 0.57 -2.00 9.14
CA LYS A 45 -0.38 -2.91 9.79
C LYS A 45 -1.40 -2.17 10.65
N ALA A 46 -0.97 -1.17 11.44
CA ALA A 46 -1.85 -0.39 12.30
C ALA A 46 -2.85 0.44 11.49
N LEU A 47 -2.39 1.09 10.42
CA LEU A 47 -3.21 1.86 9.49
C LEU A 47 -4.25 0.96 8.79
N ALA A 48 -3.84 -0.20 8.27
CA ALA A 48 -4.75 -1.16 7.66
C ALA A 48 -5.82 -1.64 8.65
N THR A 49 -5.42 -1.90 9.89
CA THR A 49 -6.32 -2.35 10.96
C THR A 49 -7.35 -1.26 11.31
N ALA A 50 -6.91 -0.02 11.47
CA ALA A 50 -7.78 1.10 11.76
C ALA A 50 -8.82 1.31 10.66
N LYS A 51 -8.39 1.27 9.38
CA LYS A 51 -9.29 1.39 8.22
C LYS A 51 -10.32 0.27 8.16
N ALA A 52 -9.91 -0.98 8.37
CA ALA A 52 -10.82 -2.11 8.38
C ALA A 52 -11.86 -2.00 9.51
N ARG A 53 -11.41 -1.67 10.73
CA ARG A 53 -12.28 -1.56 11.89
C ARG A 53 -13.29 -0.43 11.77
N ALA A 54 -12.89 0.74 11.30
CA ALA A 54 -13.80 1.89 11.12
C ALA A 54 -14.96 1.58 10.16
N VAL A 55 -14.72 0.74 9.14
CA VAL A 55 -15.79 0.29 8.24
C VAL A 55 -16.59 -0.86 8.86
N ALA A 56 -15.94 -1.80 9.55
CA ALA A 56 -16.61 -2.95 10.18
C ALA A 56 -17.54 -2.55 11.32
N GLU A 57 -17.25 -1.48 12.05
CA GLU A 57 -18.14 -0.94 13.09
C GLU A 57 -19.52 -0.56 12.55
N LYS A 58 -19.56 -0.09 11.30
CA LYS A 58 -20.82 0.26 10.60
C LYS A 58 -21.42 -0.93 9.83
N ASN A 59 -20.68 -2.04 9.70
CA ASN A 59 -21.07 -3.23 8.95
C ASN A 59 -20.68 -4.51 9.72
N PRO A 60 -21.27 -4.77 10.90
CA PRO A 60 -20.79 -5.79 11.85
C PRO A 60 -20.94 -7.23 11.35
N ASP A 61 -21.86 -7.48 10.44
CA ASP A 61 -22.14 -8.82 9.89
C ASP A 61 -21.32 -9.16 8.65
N ASP A 62 -20.62 -8.16 8.09
CA ASP A 62 -19.88 -8.29 6.85
C ASP A 62 -18.37 -8.50 7.08
N VAL A 63 -17.72 -9.09 6.09
CA VAL A 63 -16.26 -9.25 6.09
C VAL A 63 -15.61 -8.01 5.48
N VAL A 64 -14.77 -7.33 6.23
CA VAL A 64 -14.12 -6.09 5.80
C VAL A 64 -12.63 -6.29 5.64
N CYS A 65 -12.08 -5.91 4.47
CA CYS A 65 -10.67 -5.94 4.14
C CYS A 65 -10.10 -4.53 4.10
N GLY A 66 -9.17 -4.22 5.00
CA GLY A 66 -8.43 -2.96 5.04
C GLY A 66 -6.97 -3.15 4.66
N PHE A 67 -6.42 -2.15 3.99
CA PHE A 67 -5.04 -2.16 3.50
C PHE A 67 -4.41 -0.79 3.69
N ASP A 68 -3.12 -0.79 4.01
CA ASP A 68 -2.30 0.41 3.93
C ASP A 68 -0.90 0.09 3.45
N THR A 69 -0.27 1.02 2.73
CA THR A 69 1.04 0.81 2.11
C THR A 69 1.96 1.98 2.43
N VAL A 70 3.13 1.66 2.97
CA VAL A 70 4.20 2.62 3.21
C VAL A 70 5.49 2.17 2.51
N VAL A 71 6.26 3.14 2.05
CA VAL A 71 7.61 2.94 1.50
C VAL A 71 8.62 3.37 2.55
N GLU A 72 9.67 2.58 2.75
CA GLU A 72 10.74 2.85 3.71
C GLU A 72 12.10 2.73 3.02
N CYS A 73 12.94 3.73 3.22
CA CYS A 73 14.33 3.71 2.79
C CYS A 73 15.22 4.28 3.90
N GLU A 74 16.23 3.53 4.33
CA GLU A 74 17.18 3.94 5.37
C GLU A 74 16.52 4.45 6.67
N GLY A 75 15.35 3.88 7.03
CA GLY A 75 14.61 4.25 8.23
C GLY A 75 13.65 5.45 8.04
N GLU A 76 13.67 6.12 6.90
CA GLU A 76 12.70 7.16 6.56
C GLU A 76 11.46 6.54 5.90
N VAL A 77 10.28 6.97 6.36
CA VAL A 77 8.99 6.58 5.78
C VAL A 77 8.56 7.62 4.75
N PHE A 78 8.31 7.16 3.53
CA PHE A 78 7.79 7.98 2.44
C PHE A 78 6.30 7.73 2.25
N GLY A 79 5.50 8.76 2.48
CA GLY A 79 4.10 8.82 2.07
C GLY A 79 3.94 9.29 0.63
N LYS A 80 2.76 9.82 0.31
CA LYS A 80 2.53 10.51 -0.95
C LYS A 80 3.27 11.84 -0.96
N PRO A 81 3.91 12.25 -2.07
CA PRO A 81 4.55 13.55 -2.15
C PRO A 81 3.52 14.69 -2.06
N LYS A 82 3.91 15.76 -1.41
CA LYS A 82 3.07 16.95 -1.21
C LYS A 82 3.05 17.85 -2.44
N ASP A 83 4.18 17.87 -3.15
CA ASP A 83 4.42 18.69 -4.33
C ASP A 83 5.57 18.10 -5.17
N GLU A 84 5.95 18.79 -6.25
CA GLU A 84 7.03 18.37 -7.16
C GLU A 84 8.39 18.30 -6.44
N ALA A 85 8.68 19.26 -5.57
CA ALA A 85 9.94 19.29 -4.82
C ALA A 85 10.06 18.09 -3.87
N ASP A 86 8.97 17.71 -3.20
CA ASP A 86 8.93 16.53 -2.33
C ASP A 86 9.03 15.24 -3.13
N ALA A 87 8.39 15.14 -4.31
CA ALA A 87 8.54 14.00 -5.21
C ALA A 87 10.00 13.83 -5.68
N VAL A 88 10.65 14.93 -6.07
CA VAL A 88 12.09 14.94 -6.43
C VAL A 88 12.95 14.46 -5.26
N ARG A 89 12.70 14.98 -4.06
CA ARG A 89 13.41 14.56 -2.84
C ARG A 89 13.29 13.05 -2.60
N MET A 90 12.06 12.53 -2.67
CA MET A 90 11.79 11.11 -2.46
C MET A 90 12.53 10.25 -3.49
N LEU A 91 12.41 10.56 -4.77
CA LEU A 91 13.02 9.78 -5.85
C LEU A 91 14.56 9.83 -5.80
N ARG A 92 15.16 10.98 -5.43
CA ARG A 92 16.61 11.06 -5.19
C ARG A 92 17.05 10.18 -4.01
N ALA A 93 16.26 10.12 -2.95
CA ALA A 93 16.54 9.24 -1.82
C ALA A 93 16.48 7.75 -2.19
N LEU A 94 15.61 7.37 -3.13
CA LEU A 94 15.46 5.99 -3.61
C LEU A 94 16.46 5.62 -4.72
N SER A 95 17.00 6.60 -5.44
CA SER A 95 17.90 6.39 -6.59
C SER A 95 19.15 5.60 -6.22
N GLY A 96 19.40 4.50 -6.94
CA GLY A 96 20.57 3.63 -6.75
C GLY A 96 20.57 2.88 -5.43
N ARG A 97 19.42 2.73 -4.77
CA ARG A 97 19.32 2.11 -3.44
C ARG A 97 18.27 1.01 -3.38
N GLU A 98 18.46 0.18 -2.35
CA GLU A 98 17.44 -0.73 -1.86
C GLU A 98 16.44 0.03 -0.99
N HIS A 99 15.17 -0.28 -1.16
CA HIS A 99 14.11 0.22 -0.29
C HIS A 99 13.03 -0.84 -0.08
N ARG A 100 12.17 -0.65 0.91
CA ARG A 100 11.13 -1.60 1.30
C ARG A 100 9.76 -1.01 1.10
N VAL A 101 8.86 -1.85 0.62
CA VAL A 101 7.42 -1.55 0.59
C VAL A 101 6.71 -2.51 1.55
N HIS A 102 6.03 -1.92 2.52
CA HIS A 102 5.24 -2.65 3.52
C HIS A 102 3.77 -2.41 3.24
N THR A 103 3.00 -3.48 3.00
CA THR A 103 1.55 -3.40 2.95
C THR A 103 0.95 -4.16 4.11
N GLY A 104 0.28 -3.43 4.99
CA GLY A 104 -0.58 -3.98 6.04
C GLY A 104 -1.87 -4.52 5.42
N VAL A 105 -2.28 -5.67 5.92
CA VAL A 105 -3.55 -6.33 5.58
C VAL A 105 -4.29 -6.60 6.86
N CYS A 106 -5.53 -6.14 6.97
CA CYS A 106 -6.43 -6.51 8.05
C CYS A 106 -7.75 -6.99 7.48
N ILE A 107 -8.18 -8.16 7.92
CA ILE A 107 -9.51 -8.70 7.64
C ILE A 107 -10.25 -8.82 8.95
N CYS A 108 -11.46 -8.29 9.02
CA CYS A 108 -12.26 -8.35 10.22
C CYS A 108 -13.74 -8.58 9.91
N ARG A 109 -14.44 -9.16 10.90
CA ARG A 109 -15.89 -9.34 10.92
C ARG A 109 -16.36 -9.19 12.36
N GLY A 110 -17.17 -8.21 12.65
CA GLY A 110 -17.55 -7.86 14.00
C GLY A 110 -16.31 -7.64 14.90
N ARG A 111 -16.19 -8.42 15.98
CA ARG A 111 -15.05 -8.34 16.91
C ARG A 111 -13.83 -9.15 16.46
N ARG A 112 -14.00 -10.13 15.58
CA ARG A 112 -12.92 -10.96 15.08
C ARG A 112 -12.08 -10.18 14.07
N ALA A 113 -10.76 -10.24 14.20
CA ALA A 113 -9.84 -9.63 13.25
C ALA A 113 -8.55 -10.46 13.13
N ALA A 114 -8.02 -10.53 11.92
CA ALA A 114 -6.68 -11.01 11.63
C ALA A 114 -5.93 -9.93 10.87
N ALA A 115 -4.70 -9.62 11.29
CA ALA A 115 -3.90 -8.59 10.65
C ALA A 115 -2.45 -9.05 10.51
N THR A 116 -1.87 -8.76 9.35
CA THR A 116 -0.48 -9.07 9.00
C THR A 116 0.14 -7.91 8.21
N VAL A 117 1.42 -8.02 7.93
CA VAL A 117 2.13 -7.13 7.00
C VAL A 117 2.91 -7.98 6.02
N GLU A 118 2.92 -7.59 4.76
CA GLU A 118 3.77 -8.13 3.72
C GLU A 118 4.85 -7.09 3.40
N THR A 119 6.09 -7.56 3.23
CA THR A 119 7.23 -6.70 2.92
C THR A 119 7.90 -7.18 1.64
N THR A 120 8.20 -6.24 0.76
CA THR A 120 8.94 -6.50 -0.48
C THR A 120 10.11 -5.53 -0.58
N VAL A 121 11.27 -6.06 -0.90
CA VAL A 121 12.48 -5.27 -1.16
C VAL A 121 12.57 -4.96 -2.65
N ILE A 122 12.91 -3.71 -2.97
CA ILE A 122 13.06 -3.24 -4.35
C ILE A 122 14.45 -2.63 -4.50
N HIS A 123 15.13 -3.01 -5.56
CA HIS A 123 16.44 -2.47 -5.91
C HIS A 123 16.29 -1.49 -7.07
N PHE A 124 16.53 -0.21 -6.85
CA PHE A 124 16.58 0.78 -7.91
C PHE A 124 18.00 0.97 -8.43
N SER A 125 18.13 1.02 -9.74
CA SER A 125 19.31 1.56 -10.41
C SER A 125 19.42 3.07 -10.16
N PRO A 126 20.62 3.68 -10.30
CA PRO A 126 20.73 5.13 -10.30
C PRO A 126 19.80 5.75 -11.33
N ILE A 127 19.03 6.75 -10.92
CA ILE A 127 18.11 7.50 -11.78
C ILE A 127 18.83 8.74 -12.30
N ALA A 128 18.89 8.89 -13.63
CA ALA A 128 19.44 10.10 -14.22
C ALA A 128 18.59 11.32 -13.87
N GLU A 129 19.20 12.45 -13.60
CA GLU A 129 18.49 13.68 -13.15
C GLU A 129 17.45 14.15 -14.18
N ASP A 130 17.76 14.04 -15.47
CA ASP A 130 16.84 14.42 -16.55
C ASP A 130 15.58 13.52 -16.56
N ASP A 131 15.77 12.20 -16.35
CA ASP A 131 14.66 11.25 -16.29
C ASP A 131 13.79 11.50 -15.06
N LEU A 132 14.41 11.78 -13.91
CA LEU A 132 13.72 12.14 -12.67
C LEU A 132 12.89 13.41 -12.85
N CYS A 133 13.52 14.46 -13.42
CA CYS A 133 12.83 15.74 -13.69
C CYS A 133 11.69 15.59 -14.71
N ALA A 134 11.83 14.72 -15.70
CA ALA A 134 10.77 14.42 -16.65
C ALA A 134 9.60 13.68 -15.98
N TYR A 135 9.92 12.70 -15.14
CA TYR A 135 8.93 11.88 -14.44
C TYR A 135 8.06 12.67 -13.47
N VAL A 136 8.64 13.56 -12.66
CA VAL A 136 7.87 14.33 -11.68
C VAL A 136 6.91 15.35 -12.31
N ARG A 137 7.08 15.66 -13.61
CA ARG A 137 6.12 16.50 -14.37
C ARG A 137 4.91 15.73 -14.86
N THR A 138 4.91 14.38 -14.73
CA THR A 138 3.74 13.56 -15.03
C THR A 138 2.80 13.51 -13.82
N PRO A 139 1.53 13.09 -13.98
CA PRO A 139 0.63 12.91 -12.84
C PRO A 139 0.95 11.64 -12.02
N GLU A 140 1.82 10.75 -12.51
CA GLU A 140 2.03 9.40 -11.96
C GLU A 140 2.55 9.37 -10.51
N PRO A 141 3.48 10.26 -10.04
CA PRO A 141 4.04 10.20 -8.70
C PRO A 141 3.04 10.49 -7.57
N TYR A 142 2.07 11.35 -7.81
CA TYR A 142 1.40 12.13 -6.74
C TYR A 142 0.35 11.38 -5.93
N ASP A 143 -0.13 10.24 -6.39
CA ASP A 143 -1.08 9.41 -5.64
C ASP A 143 -0.43 8.16 -4.99
N LYS A 144 0.92 8.11 -4.95
CA LYS A 144 1.68 6.93 -4.56
C LYS A 144 2.70 7.20 -3.45
N ALA A 145 2.78 6.29 -2.48
CA ALA A 145 3.85 6.30 -1.50
C ALA A 145 5.21 6.13 -2.18
N GLY A 146 6.20 6.94 -1.77
CA GLY A 146 7.52 6.97 -2.38
C GLY A 146 7.58 7.65 -3.76
N ALA A 147 6.50 8.29 -4.19
CA ALA A 147 6.43 9.05 -5.44
C ALA A 147 6.68 8.22 -6.72
N TYR A 148 6.36 6.92 -6.75
CA TYR A 148 6.53 6.12 -7.97
C TYR A 148 5.49 4.99 -8.10
N ALA A 149 5.28 4.53 -9.34
CA ALA A 149 4.49 3.35 -9.66
C ALA A 149 5.36 2.26 -10.28
N ILE A 150 5.40 1.08 -9.65
CA ILE A 150 6.13 -0.08 -10.19
C ILE A 150 5.57 -0.56 -11.55
N GLN A 151 4.28 -0.30 -11.80
CA GLN A 151 3.60 -0.63 -13.05
C GLN A 151 3.77 0.44 -14.14
N GLY A 152 4.30 1.61 -13.78
CA GLY A 152 4.45 2.76 -14.66
C GLY A 152 5.88 2.93 -15.17
N HIS A 153 6.23 4.18 -15.46
CA HIS A 153 7.54 4.54 -16.02
C HIS A 153 8.71 4.18 -15.08
N ALA A 154 8.48 4.23 -13.77
CA ALA A 154 9.50 3.86 -12.77
C ALA A 154 9.94 2.39 -12.84
N ALA A 155 9.22 1.53 -13.57
CA ALA A 155 9.66 0.17 -13.85
C ALA A 155 11.04 0.13 -14.57
N LEU A 156 11.40 1.18 -15.30
CA LEU A 156 12.71 1.31 -15.96
C LEU A 156 13.87 1.42 -14.97
N TRP A 157 13.59 1.84 -13.74
CA TRP A 157 14.60 2.00 -12.69
C TRP A 157 14.72 0.77 -11.78
N CYS A 158 13.72 -0.11 -11.83
CA CYS A 158 13.65 -1.30 -10.99
C CYS A 158 14.58 -2.39 -11.54
N ALA A 159 15.73 -2.57 -10.89
CA ALA A 159 16.71 -3.60 -11.23
C ALA A 159 16.35 -4.98 -10.66
N GLY A 160 15.56 -5.04 -9.60
CA GLY A 160 15.16 -6.28 -8.96
C GLY A 160 14.11 -6.11 -7.87
N ILE A 161 13.41 -7.21 -7.59
CA ILE A 161 12.37 -7.31 -6.56
C ILE A 161 12.60 -8.60 -5.78
N GLU A 162 12.60 -8.51 -4.45
CA GLU A 162 12.60 -9.65 -3.55
C GLU A 162 11.32 -9.67 -2.72
N GLY A 163 10.43 -10.61 -3.01
CA GLY A 163 9.11 -10.73 -2.34
C GLY A 163 7.94 -10.66 -3.31
N CYS A 164 6.84 -10.09 -2.86
CA CYS A 164 5.57 -10.08 -3.58
C CYS A 164 5.42 -8.81 -4.45
N TYR A 165 5.33 -8.97 -5.76
CA TYR A 165 5.07 -7.86 -6.69
C TYR A 165 3.75 -7.13 -6.38
N TYR A 166 2.67 -7.88 -6.12
CA TYR A 166 1.36 -7.30 -5.81
C TYR A 166 1.33 -6.53 -4.49
N ASN A 167 2.26 -6.85 -3.57
CA ASN A 167 2.47 -6.06 -2.36
C ASN A 167 2.87 -4.62 -2.68
N ILE A 168 3.75 -4.42 -3.66
CA ILE A 168 4.20 -3.09 -4.10
C ILE A 168 3.02 -2.27 -4.64
N MET A 169 2.07 -2.93 -5.28
CA MET A 169 0.84 -2.30 -5.80
C MET A 169 -0.18 -1.97 -4.70
N GLY A 170 0.03 -2.47 -3.48
CA GLY A 170 -0.75 -2.14 -2.29
C GLY A 170 -1.80 -3.17 -1.85
N LEU A 171 -1.78 -4.39 -2.43
CA LEU A 171 -2.59 -5.53 -1.98
C LEU A 171 -1.86 -6.84 -2.31
N PRO A 172 -1.25 -7.52 -1.32
CA PRO A 172 -0.59 -8.80 -1.52
C PRO A 172 -1.63 -9.91 -1.71
N VAL A 173 -1.93 -10.22 -2.98
CA VAL A 173 -3.07 -11.07 -3.40
C VAL A 173 -3.05 -12.43 -2.70
N HIS A 174 -1.90 -13.14 -2.72
CA HIS A 174 -1.78 -14.46 -2.10
C HIS A 174 -2.06 -14.42 -0.58
N ARG A 175 -1.41 -13.49 0.12
CA ARG A 175 -1.57 -13.33 1.57
C ARG A 175 -2.99 -12.95 1.94
N THR A 176 -3.60 -12.04 1.17
CA THR A 176 -5.00 -11.63 1.36
C THR A 176 -5.95 -12.81 1.18
N ALA A 177 -5.78 -13.59 0.11
CA ALA A 177 -6.60 -14.77 -0.14
C ALA A 177 -6.47 -15.84 0.97
N GLN A 178 -5.27 -16.03 1.53
CA GLN A 178 -5.07 -16.92 2.68
C GLN A 178 -5.86 -16.47 3.91
N LEU A 179 -5.75 -15.19 4.26
CA LEU A 179 -6.46 -14.63 5.43
C LEU A 179 -7.98 -14.63 5.24
N LEU A 180 -8.48 -14.37 4.03
CA LEU A 180 -9.92 -14.37 3.74
C LEU A 180 -10.57 -15.73 4.06
N ARG A 181 -9.88 -16.84 3.80
CA ARG A 181 -10.39 -18.20 4.09
C ARG A 181 -10.70 -18.43 5.57
N GLU A 182 -10.16 -17.63 6.46
CA GLU A 182 -10.47 -17.72 7.88
C GLU A 182 -11.80 -17.06 8.25
N PHE A 183 -12.37 -16.24 7.35
CA PHE A 183 -13.58 -15.43 7.59
C PHE A 183 -14.77 -15.81 6.71
N THR A 184 -14.57 -16.67 5.72
CA THR A 184 -15.59 -17.13 4.75
C THR A 184 -16.01 -18.58 4.99
#